data_4692831c0e0426ad6653a1507f2cfd10
#
_entry.id   4692831c0e0426ad6653a1507f2cfd10
#
_cell.length_a   1.000
_cell.length_b   1.000
_cell.length_c   1.000
_cell.angle_alpha   90.00
_cell.angle_beta   90.00
_cell.angle_gamma   90.00
#
_symmetry.space_group_name_H-M   'P 1'
#
loop_
_entity.id
_entity.type
_entity.pdbx_description
1 polymer ?
#
loop_
_entity_poly.entity_id
_entity_poly.type
_entity_poly.pdbx_seq_one_letter_code
_entity_poly.pdbx_strand_id
1 'polypeptide(L)'
;MFDSQIVRRKCNQYATEGILTKEKRGKEVLYRLSPPFQKLLAAHPGLKNAIKLYQLSSPLGIVGNTIMDTVSFHNDLFRIKHNFFVHTLEDEVLLSILQAMHAHRTVFLNLKSTKSERLLETEGVPLKIFTSTRTGRRYLCLYLPDKKRFTNIRMDAVKSVKTEELYPEYEAIREQLERNKESAWGVSFQNDNRHHSERVKLTLHIDEHSEQYILDRLQREGKGGVIRQTAPDTFTYEAEVFDANEMLPWIRTFIGRILSVESTSPQLAQRFQRDFLTMYHMYFGESC
;
A
#
# COMPACT_ATOMS: atom_id res chain seq x y z
N MET A 1 0.65 -21.69 -0.75
CA MET A 1 1.65 -22.78 -0.82
C MET A 1 2.67 -22.37 -1.86
N PHE A 2 3.93 -22.16 -1.49
CA PHE A 2 4.96 -21.81 -2.48
C PHE A 2 5.27 -23.05 -3.33
N ASP A 3 5.24 -22.89 -4.65
CA ASP A 3 5.69 -23.94 -5.55
C ASP A 3 7.22 -24.10 -5.42
N SER A 4 7.63 -25.23 -4.89
CA SER A 4 9.04 -25.54 -4.66
C SER A 4 9.88 -25.52 -5.95
N GLN A 5 9.24 -25.73 -7.10
CA GLN A 5 9.91 -25.67 -8.41
C GLN A 5 10.23 -24.23 -8.81
N ILE A 6 9.33 -23.29 -8.54
CA ILE A 6 9.57 -21.86 -8.82
C ILE A 6 10.72 -21.35 -7.97
N VAL A 7 10.72 -21.65 -6.66
CA VAL A 7 11.79 -21.24 -5.75
C VAL A 7 13.14 -21.81 -6.21
N ARG A 8 13.17 -23.10 -6.56
CA ARG A 8 14.39 -23.76 -7.04
C ARG A 8 14.91 -23.15 -8.35
N ARG A 9 14.02 -22.81 -9.28
CA ARG A 9 14.38 -22.15 -10.56
C ARG A 9 15.02 -20.78 -10.30
N LYS A 10 14.42 -19.97 -9.41
CA LYS A 10 14.98 -18.66 -9.05
C LYS A 10 16.31 -18.75 -8.33
N CYS A 11 16.45 -19.66 -7.37
CA CYS A 11 17.75 -19.87 -6.71
C CYS A 11 18.85 -20.31 -7.70
N ASN A 12 18.51 -21.16 -8.68
CA ASN A 12 19.46 -21.55 -9.73
C ASN A 12 19.83 -20.34 -10.62
N GLN A 13 18.86 -19.50 -10.98
CA GLN A 13 19.13 -18.27 -11.73
C GLN A 13 20.09 -17.36 -10.96
N TYR A 14 19.82 -17.07 -9.69
CA TYR A 14 20.70 -16.25 -8.86
C TYR A 14 22.10 -16.88 -8.65
N ALA A 15 22.19 -18.20 -8.68
CA ALA A 15 23.49 -18.86 -8.66
C ALA A 15 24.27 -18.65 -9.98
N THR A 16 23.58 -18.67 -11.11
CA THR A 16 24.17 -18.37 -12.43
C THR A 16 24.62 -16.92 -12.54
N GLU A 17 23.86 -15.99 -11.95
CA GLU A 17 24.16 -14.56 -11.87
C GLU A 17 25.27 -14.21 -10.87
N GLY A 18 25.79 -15.19 -10.12
CA GLY A 18 26.86 -15.00 -9.13
C GLY A 18 26.42 -14.37 -7.82
N ILE A 19 25.11 -14.18 -7.60
CA ILE A 19 24.54 -13.68 -6.35
C ILE A 19 24.60 -14.77 -5.28
N LEU A 20 24.26 -16.01 -5.66
CA LEU A 20 24.30 -17.17 -4.77
C LEU A 20 25.43 -18.13 -5.17
N THR A 21 25.90 -18.90 -4.20
CA THR A 21 26.66 -20.14 -4.44
C THR A 21 25.77 -21.33 -4.14
N LYS A 22 25.93 -22.41 -4.91
CA LYS A 22 25.19 -23.63 -4.81
C LYS A 22 26.09 -24.74 -4.29
N GLU A 23 25.71 -25.37 -3.19
CA GLU A 23 26.42 -26.48 -2.59
C GLU A 23 25.52 -27.72 -2.57
N LYS A 24 26.02 -28.87 -3.00
CA LYS A 24 25.28 -30.13 -2.95
C LYS A 24 25.76 -30.95 -1.74
N ARG A 25 24.82 -31.27 -0.84
CA ARG A 25 25.05 -32.17 0.30
C ARG A 25 24.16 -33.39 0.18
N GLY A 26 24.72 -34.47 -0.29
CA GLY A 26 23.95 -35.69 -0.53
C GLY A 26 22.82 -35.49 -1.54
N LYS A 27 21.55 -35.66 -1.10
CA LYS A 27 20.35 -35.38 -1.90
C LYS A 27 19.87 -33.93 -1.85
N GLU A 28 20.40 -33.14 -0.96
CA GLU A 28 19.98 -31.74 -0.75
C GLU A 28 20.85 -30.77 -1.51
N VAL A 29 20.25 -29.67 -1.93
CA VAL A 29 20.92 -28.54 -2.55
C VAL A 29 20.74 -27.31 -1.66
N LEU A 30 21.84 -26.79 -1.20
CA LEU A 30 21.91 -25.60 -0.37
C LEU A 30 22.33 -24.39 -1.21
N TYR A 31 21.74 -23.24 -0.92
CA TYR A 31 22.11 -21.95 -1.53
C TYR A 31 22.59 -21.00 -0.46
N ARG A 32 23.67 -20.29 -0.72
CA ARG A 32 24.24 -19.28 0.16
C ARG A 32 24.57 -18.02 -0.65
N LEU A 33 24.60 -16.86 0.01
CA LEU A 33 25.13 -15.67 -0.63
C LEU A 33 26.59 -15.90 -1.05
N SER A 34 26.91 -15.52 -2.28
CA SER A 34 28.28 -15.66 -2.76
C SER A 34 29.24 -14.72 -2.02
N PRO A 35 30.51 -15.12 -1.80
CA PRO A 35 31.48 -14.27 -1.14
C PRO A 35 31.68 -12.89 -1.83
N PRO A 36 31.72 -12.80 -3.18
CA PRO A 36 31.78 -11.52 -3.86
C PRO A 36 30.55 -10.62 -3.53
N PHE A 37 29.36 -11.19 -3.52
CA PHE A 37 28.14 -10.43 -3.20
C PHE A 37 28.09 -10.01 -1.74
N GLN A 38 28.58 -10.83 -0.80
CA GLN A 38 28.71 -10.45 0.61
C GLN A 38 29.66 -9.25 0.77
N LYS A 39 30.80 -9.24 0.06
CA LYS A 39 31.72 -8.10 0.07
C LYS A 39 31.06 -6.83 -0.49
N LEU A 40 30.30 -6.95 -1.57
CA LEU A 40 29.53 -5.86 -2.16
C LEU A 40 28.53 -5.28 -1.15
N LEU A 41 27.75 -6.13 -0.49
CA LEU A 41 26.81 -5.71 0.57
C LEU A 41 27.52 -4.99 1.72
N ALA A 42 28.67 -5.51 2.14
CA ALA A 42 29.44 -4.91 3.23
C ALA A 42 29.99 -3.52 2.85
N ALA A 43 30.37 -3.33 1.59
CA ALA A 43 30.96 -2.09 1.08
C ALA A 43 29.95 -0.96 0.85
N HIS A 44 28.64 -1.27 0.74
CA HIS A 44 27.61 -0.29 0.39
C HIS A 44 26.64 -0.01 1.57
N PRO A 45 26.88 1.04 2.37
CA PRO A 45 26.00 1.41 3.50
C PRO A 45 24.54 1.66 3.09
N GLY A 46 24.32 2.24 1.90
CA GLY A 46 23.00 2.46 1.35
C GLY A 46 22.21 1.18 1.12
N LEU A 47 22.87 0.11 0.70
CA LEU A 47 22.24 -1.20 0.50
C LEU A 47 21.86 -1.83 1.86
N LYS A 48 22.70 -1.71 2.88
CA LYS A 48 22.37 -2.13 4.25
C LYS A 48 21.15 -1.38 4.78
N ASN A 49 21.08 -0.07 4.56
CA ASN A 49 19.93 0.73 4.99
C ASN A 49 18.64 0.35 4.24
N ALA A 50 18.74 0.05 2.95
CA ALA A 50 17.60 -0.47 2.17
C ALA A 50 17.11 -1.81 2.73
N ILE A 51 18.01 -2.74 3.03
CA ILE A 51 17.66 -4.03 3.64
C ILE A 51 17.00 -3.83 5.01
N LYS A 52 17.54 -2.93 5.85
CA LYS A 52 16.92 -2.57 7.15
C LYS A 52 15.48 -2.05 6.98
N LEU A 53 15.25 -1.19 6.00
CA LEU A 53 13.92 -0.69 5.68
C LEU A 53 12.99 -1.83 5.25
N TYR A 54 13.49 -2.74 4.44
CA TYR A 54 12.73 -3.91 3.99
C TYR A 54 12.50 -4.97 5.07
N GLN A 55 13.34 -5.03 6.11
CA GLN A 55 13.07 -5.87 7.29
C GLN A 55 11.75 -5.51 7.97
N LEU A 56 11.39 -4.22 7.98
CA LEU A 56 10.18 -3.71 8.61
C LEU A 56 8.94 -3.93 7.76
N SER A 57 9.10 -4.21 6.46
CA SER A 57 8.00 -4.44 5.52
C SER A 57 8.05 -5.87 4.99
N SER A 58 7.23 -6.74 5.55
CA SER A 58 7.01 -8.07 4.97
C SER A 58 6.46 -7.95 3.53
N PRO A 59 6.84 -8.75 2.58
CA PRO A 59 7.49 -10.06 2.58
C PRO A 59 9.01 -10.02 2.47
N LEU A 60 9.54 -8.90 2.11
CA LEU A 60 10.98 -8.70 1.98
C LEU A 60 11.68 -8.77 3.35
N GLY A 61 10.91 -8.62 4.44
CA GLY A 61 11.40 -8.76 5.80
C GLY A 61 12.07 -10.11 6.07
N ILE A 62 11.51 -11.22 5.58
CA ILE A 62 12.09 -12.56 5.76
C ILE A 62 13.41 -12.67 5.00
N VAL A 63 13.45 -12.21 3.75
CA VAL A 63 14.67 -12.21 2.93
C VAL A 63 15.69 -11.25 3.51
N GLY A 64 15.27 -10.05 3.93
CA GLY A 64 16.11 -9.07 4.58
C GLY A 64 16.73 -9.60 5.87
N ASN A 65 15.98 -10.29 6.72
CA ASN A 65 16.48 -10.92 7.92
C ASN A 65 17.54 -11.97 7.60
N THR A 66 17.30 -12.86 6.65
CA THR A 66 18.25 -13.88 6.23
C THR A 66 19.56 -13.26 5.72
N ILE A 67 19.49 -12.18 4.94
CA ILE A 67 20.67 -11.45 4.45
C ILE A 67 21.41 -10.83 5.63
N MET A 68 20.72 -10.18 6.55
CA MET A 68 21.33 -9.51 7.70
C MET A 68 21.99 -10.50 8.64
N ASP A 69 21.39 -11.67 8.88
CA ASP A 69 21.99 -12.76 9.65
C ASP A 69 23.29 -13.27 8.99
N THR A 70 23.28 -13.41 7.65
CA THR A 70 24.48 -13.86 6.90
C THR A 70 25.64 -12.87 7.01
N VAL A 71 25.35 -11.57 7.11
CA VAL A 71 26.37 -10.52 7.29
C VAL A 71 26.60 -10.16 8.78
N SER A 72 26.12 -11.02 9.70
CA SER A 72 26.28 -10.87 11.15
C SER A 72 25.70 -9.56 11.69
N PHE A 73 24.57 -9.13 11.15
CA PHE A 73 23.85 -7.97 11.63
C PHE A 73 22.47 -8.38 12.16
N HIS A 74 22.29 -8.32 13.47
CA HIS A 74 21.03 -8.65 14.13
C HIS A 74 20.21 -7.41 14.43
N ASN A 75 18.89 -7.53 14.34
CA ASN A 75 17.93 -6.53 14.78
C ASN A 75 17.04 -7.14 15.87
N ASP A 76 17.45 -7.01 17.11
CA ASP A 76 16.75 -7.55 18.28
C ASP A 76 15.63 -6.62 18.78
N LEU A 77 15.57 -5.39 18.25
CA LEU A 77 14.68 -4.35 18.77
C LEU A 77 13.26 -4.40 18.17
N PHE A 78 13.12 -4.94 16.95
CA PHE A 78 11.83 -4.94 16.25
C PHE A 78 11.47 -6.34 15.75
N ARG A 79 10.28 -6.78 16.11
CA ARG A 79 9.69 -8.03 15.60
C ARG A 79 8.30 -7.77 15.07
N ILE A 80 8.04 -8.16 13.82
CA ILE A 80 6.71 -8.11 13.24
C ILE A 80 5.90 -9.29 13.79
N LYS A 81 4.86 -9.01 14.55
CA LYS A 81 4.06 -10.03 15.23
C LYS A 81 3.01 -10.71 14.33
N HIS A 82 2.50 -9.99 13.33
CA HIS A 82 1.45 -10.48 12.45
C HIS A 82 1.81 -10.24 10.99
N ASN A 83 1.86 -11.30 10.21
CA ASN A 83 2.15 -11.25 8.77
C ASN A 83 0.85 -11.40 7.99
N PHE A 84 0.08 -10.31 7.85
CA PHE A 84 -1.04 -10.24 6.90
C PHE A 84 -0.59 -9.82 5.51
N PHE A 85 0.49 -10.40 5.00
CA PHE A 85 0.99 -10.01 3.71
C PHE A 85 0.62 -11.05 2.68
N VAL A 86 -0.19 -10.63 1.74
CA VAL A 86 -0.44 -11.44 0.55
C VAL A 86 0.79 -11.32 -0.34
N HIS A 87 1.60 -12.36 -0.31
CA HIS A 87 2.82 -12.47 -1.12
C HIS A 87 2.47 -12.90 -2.52
N THR A 88 2.40 -11.95 -3.40
CA THR A 88 2.08 -12.19 -4.79
C THR A 88 2.96 -11.36 -5.72
N LEU A 89 4.00 -10.77 -5.17
CA LEU A 89 4.96 -10.03 -5.98
C LEU A 89 5.94 -11.02 -6.59
N GLU A 90 5.89 -11.16 -7.89
CA GLU A 90 6.99 -11.75 -8.63
C GLU A 90 8.15 -10.75 -8.60
N ASP A 91 9.33 -11.18 -8.17
CA ASP A 91 10.51 -10.31 -8.06
C ASP A 91 10.85 -9.62 -9.38
N GLU A 92 10.63 -10.30 -10.51
CA GLU A 92 10.85 -9.74 -11.85
C GLU A 92 9.94 -8.56 -12.16
N VAL A 93 8.66 -8.67 -11.76
CA VAL A 93 7.69 -7.57 -11.94
C VAL A 93 8.11 -6.37 -11.12
N LEU A 94 8.43 -6.57 -9.85
CA LEU A 94 8.86 -5.50 -8.96
C LEU A 94 10.14 -4.84 -9.47
N LEU A 95 11.15 -5.63 -9.84
CA LEU A 95 12.43 -5.13 -10.33
C LEU A 95 12.26 -4.32 -11.61
N SER A 96 11.48 -4.83 -12.57
CA SER A 96 11.23 -4.14 -13.85
C SER A 96 10.52 -2.79 -13.61
N ILE A 97 9.57 -2.73 -12.70
CA ILE A 97 8.90 -1.46 -12.34
C ILE A 97 9.90 -0.49 -11.70
N LEU A 98 10.72 -0.94 -10.75
CA LEU A 98 11.71 -0.09 -10.09
C LEU A 98 12.76 0.42 -11.06
N GLN A 99 13.18 -0.41 -12.01
CA GLN A 99 14.12 0.00 -13.08
C GLN A 99 13.49 1.03 -14.02
N ALA A 100 12.22 0.84 -14.41
CA ALA A 100 11.50 1.81 -15.23
C ALA A 100 11.33 3.15 -14.50
N MET A 101 10.99 3.14 -13.21
CA MET A 101 10.90 4.34 -12.38
C MET A 101 12.25 5.06 -12.31
N HIS A 102 13.34 4.32 -12.07
CA HIS A 102 14.67 4.91 -11.98
C HIS A 102 15.15 5.49 -13.33
N ALA A 103 14.78 4.86 -14.43
CA ALA A 103 15.12 5.30 -15.78
C ALA A 103 14.10 6.29 -16.38
N HIS A 104 13.09 6.73 -15.62
CA HIS A 104 12.02 7.65 -16.04
C HIS A 104 11.29 7.20 -17.32
N ARG A 105 10.99 5.91 -17.40
CA ARG A 105 10.37 5.28 -18.57
C ARG A 105 8.94 4.90 -18.34
N THR A 106 8.14 4.85 -19.41
CA THR A 106 6.81 4.27 -19.39
C THR A 106 6.87 2.76 -19.28
N VAL A 107 5.79 2.16 -18.81
CA VAL A 107 5.61 0.71 -18.72
C VAL A 107 4.29 0.29 -19.34
N PHE A 108 4.33 -0.83 -20.05
CA PHE A 108 3.17 -1.56 -20.48
C PHE A 108 2.93 -2.73 -19.54
N LEU A 109 1.75 -2.81 -18.94
CA LEU A 109 1.39 -3.79 -17.93
C LEU A 109 0.28 -4.71 -18.42
N ASN A 110 0.49 -6.01 -18.26
CA ASN A 110 -0.57 -7.01 -18.35
C ASN A 110 -1.10 -7.30 -16.94
N LEU A 111 -2.40 -7.14 -16.75
CA LEU A 111 -3.05 -7.24 -15.46
C LEU A 111 -4.08 -8.38 -15.47
N LYS A 112 -4.14 -9.17 -14.41
CA LYS A 112 -5.25 -10.08 -14.18
C LYS A 112 -6.39 -9.32 -13.51
N SER A 113 -7.56 -9.30 -14.14
CA SER A 113 -8.75 -8.71 -13.52
C SER A 113 -9.10 -9.44 -12.22
N THR A 114 -9.46 -8.68 -11.19
CA THR A 114 -9.92 -9.25 -9.91
C THR A 114 -11.37 -9.74 -9.94
N LYS A 115 -12.13 -9.34 -10.97
CA LYS A 115 -13.57 -9.66 -11.11
C LYS A 115 -13.85 -10.67 -12.22
N SER A 116 -12.91 -10.87 -13.13
CA SER A 116 -13.04 -11.77 -14.27
C SER A 116 -11.66 -12.31 -14.63
N GLU A 117 -11.59 -13.46 -15.29
CA GLU A 117 -10.32 -14.02 -15.76
C GLU A 117 -9.70 -13.25 -16.96
N ARG A 118 -10.28 -12.13 -17.35
CA ARG A 118 -9.79 -11.33 -18.45
C ARG A 118 -8.47 -10.66 -18.10
N LEU A 119 -7.56 -10.71 -19.05
CA LEU A 119 -6.36 -9.89 -19.03
C LEU A 119 -6.76 -8.46 -19.44
N LEU A 120 -6.28 -7.50 -18.70
CA LEU A 120 -6.40 -6.08 -18.97
C LEU A 120 -5.00 -5.54 -19.25
N GLU A 121 -4.92 -4.66 -20.23
CA GLU A 121 -3.69 -3.99 -20.60
C GLU A 121 -3.75 -2.53 -20.19
N THR A 122 -2.63 -2.02 -19.72
CA THR A 122 -2.53 -0.60 -19.40
C THR A 122 -1.12 -0.12 -19.63
N GLU A 123 -1.00 1.08 -20.19
CA GLU A 123 0.27 1.78 -20.34
C GLU A 123 0.25 3.01 -19.45
N GLY A 124 1.43 3.36 -18.89
CA GLY A 124 1.55 4.57 -18.08
C GLY A 124 2.95 4.76 -17.51
N VAL A 125 3.10 5.88 -16.83
CA VAL A 125 4.34 6.29 -16.18
C VAL A 125 4.32 5.80 -14.73
N PRO A 126 5.20 4.86 -14.34
CA PRO A 126 5.26 4.37 -12.97
C PRO A 126 5.95 5.39 -12.07
N LEU A 127 5.25 5.87 -11.02
CA LEU A 127 5.75 6.97 -10.20
C LEU A 127 6.11 6.57 -8.78
N LYS A 128 5.29 5.71 -8.15
CA LYS A 128 5.46 5.35 -6.74
C LYS A 128 4.75 4.06 -6.40
N ILE A 129 5.29 3.33 -5.43
CA ILE A 129 4.63 2.15 -4.86
C ILE A 129 4.15 2.50 -3.46
N PHE A 130 2.84 2.42 -3.24
CA PHE A 130 2.20 2.64 -1.95
C PHE A 130 1.88 1.30 -1.28
N THR A 131 2.06 1.24 0.02
CA THR A 131 1.57 0.13 0.83
C THR A 131 0.39 0.61 1.65
N SER A 132 -0.76 -0.01 1.45
CA SER A 132 -1.94 0.26 2.28
C SER A 132 -1.73 -0.36 3.67
N THR A 133 -1.66 0.45 4.70
CA THR A 133 -1.54 -0.01 6.09
C THR A 133 -2.78 -0.80 6.54
N ARG A 134 -3.92 -0.54 5.93
CA ARG A 134 -5.19 -1.23 6.22
C ARG A 134 -5.23 -2.67 5.72
N THR A 135 -4.71 -2.90 4.51
CA THR A 135 -4.83 -4.21 3.83
C THR A 135 -3.50 -4.92 3.67
N GLY A 136 -2.38 -4.27 3.96
CA GLY A 136 -1.03 -4.76 3.68
C GLY A 136 -0.71 -4.89 2.18
N ARG A 137 -1.62 -4.46 1.29
CA ARG A 137 -1.46 -4.56 -0.15
C ARG A 137 -0.61 -3.43 -0.70
N ARG A 138 0.11 -3.74 -1.76
CA ARG A 138 0.91 -2.77 -2.50
C ARG A 138 0.19 -2.33 -3.76
N TYR A 139 0.29 -1.03 -4.05
CA TYR A 139 -0.32 -0.39 -5.20
C TYR A 139 0.75 0.39 -5.95
N LEU A 140 0.84 0.16 -7.24
CA LEU A 140 1.64 0.97 -8.14
C LEU A 140 0.81 2.18 -8.57
N CYS A 141 1.27 3.36 -8.24
CA CYS A 141 0.73 4.59 -8.78
C CYS A 141 1.30 4.82 -10.18
N LEU A 142 0.41 4.81 -11.18
CA LEU A 142 0.69 5.16 -12.56
C LEU A 142 0.06 6.50 -12.90
N TYR A 143 0.76 7.28 -13.68
CA TYR A 143 0.15 8.36 -14.45
C TYR A 143 -0.20 7.86 -15.84
N LEU A 144 -1.43 8.11 -16.27
CA LEU A 144 -1.94 7.76 -17.60
C LEU A 144 -1.94 9.02 -18.46
N PRO A 145 -0.97 9.20 -19.40
CA PRO A 145 -0.84 10.41 -20.18
C PRO A 145 -2.08 10.73 -21.03
N ASP A 146 -2.66 9.73 -21.67
CA ASP A 146 -3.85 9.86 -22.52
C ASP A 146 -5.06 10.41 -21.76
N LYS A 147 -5.16 10.06 -20.47
CA LYS A 147 -6.28 10.44 -19.60
C LYS A 147 -5.93 11.57 -18.65
N LYS A 148 -4.67 12.02 -18.65
CA LYS A 148 -4.13 13.04 -17.74
C LYS A 148 -4.51 12.81 -16.27
N ARG A 149 -4.43 11.56 -15.82
CA ARG A 149 -4.82 11.18 -14.45
C ARG A 149 -3.89 10.17 -13.82
N PHE A 150 -3.87 10.15 -12.49
CA PHE A 150 -3.25 9.10 -11.71
C PHE A 150 -4.21 7.92 -11.55
N THR A 151 -3.67 6.72 -11.50
CA THR A 151 -4.39 5.50 -11.17
C THR A 151 -3.54 4.60 -10.30
N ASN A 152 -4.17 3.81 -9.43
CA ASN A 152 -3.47 2.87 -8.58
C ASN A 152 -3.82 1.45 -9.00
N ILE A 153 -2.78 0.70 -9.31
CA ILE A 153 -2.88 -0.69 -9.73
C ILE A 153 -2.36 -1.56 -8.61
N ARG A 154 -3.13 -2.57 -8.24
CA ARG A 154 -2.67 -3.57 -7.30
C ARG A 154 -1.49 -4.34 -7.89
N MET A 155 -0.39 -4.36 -7.17
CA MET A 155 0.83 -5.05 -7.61
C MET A 155 0.63 -6.55 -7.80
N ASP A 156 -0.25 -7.17 -6.99
CA ASP A 156 -0.58 -8.60 -7.10
C ASP A 156 -1.44 -8.94 -8.34
N ALA A 157 -1.99 -7.94 -9.01
CA ALA A 157 -2.70 -8.11 -10.28
C ALA A 157 -1.76 -8.06 -11.51
N VAL A 158 -0.54 -7.54 -11.36
CA VAL A 158 0.42 -7.41 -12.46
C VAL A 158 1.02 -8.77 -12.79
N LYS A 159 0.92 -9.17 -14.06
CA LYS A 159 1.42 -10.45 -14.58
C LYS A 159 2.74 -10.30 -15.31
N SER A 160 2.87 -9.25 -16.09
CA SER A 160 4.10 -8.91 -16.79
C SER A 160 4.25 -7.42 -16.95
N VAL A 161 5.49 -6.98 -17.08
CA VAL A 161 5.89 -5.59 -17.25
C VAL A 161 6.83 -5.53 -18.45
N LYS A 162 6.54 -4.63 -19.37
CA LYS A 162 7.46 -4.27 -20.45
C LYS A 162 7.82 -2.80 -20.28
N THR A 163 9.10 -2.51 -20.18
CA THR A 163 9.58 -1.14 -20.14
C THR A 163 9.60 -0.57 -21.56
N GLU A 164 9.01 0.60 -21.70
CA GLU A 164 8.87 1.27 -23.00
C GLU A 164 9.79 2.52 -23.08
N GLU A 165 9.27 3.63 -23.57
CA GLU A 165 10.04 4.82 -23.89
C GLU A 165 10.33 5.71 -22.67
N LEU A 166 11.30 6.61 -22.83
CA LEU A 166 11.58 7.66 -21.87
C LEU A 166 10.40 8.64 -21.82
N TYR A 167 9.99 9.02 -20.63
CA TYR A 167 8.92 10.02 -20.43
C TYR A 167 9.55 11.38 -20.04
N PRO A 168 9.59 12.37 -20.95
CA PRO A 168 10.33 13.62 -20.72
C PRO A 168 9.81 14.43 -19.54
N GLU A 169 8.49 14.38 -19.27
CA GLU A 169 7.85 15.14 -18.19
C GLU A 169 7.79 14.39 -16.85
N TYR A 170 8.59 13.33 -16.67
CA TYR A 170 8.54 12.44 -15.51
C TYR A 170 8.61 13.22 -14.17
N GLU A 171 9.57 14.11 -14.03
CA GLU A 171 9.75 14.88 -12.79
C GLU A 171 8.59 15.82 -12.51
N ALA A 172 8.04 16.48 -13.52
CA ALA A 172 6.89 17.37 -13.37
C ALA A 172 5.65 16.61 -12.86
N ILE A 173 5.41 15.40 -13.41
CA ILE A 173 4.31 14.53 -12.98
C ILE A 173 4.56 13.97 -11.58
N ARG A 174 5.81 13.65 -11.24
CA ARG A 174 6.20 13.20 -9.89
C ARG A 174 5.94 14.30 -8.85
N GLU A 175 6.30 15.54 -9.14
CA GLU A 175 6.01 16.68 -8.28
C GLU A 175 4.49 16.91 -8.14
N GLN A 176 3.72 16.76 -9.20
CA GLN A 176 2.27 16.83 -9.15
C GLN A 176 1.69 15.74 -8.23
N LEU A 177 2.21 14.50 -8.30
CA LEU A 177 1.81 13.43 -7.39
C LEU A 177 2.11 13.79 -5.93
N GLU A 178 3.28 14.35 -5.64
CA GLU A 178 3.64 14.72 -4.25
C GLU A 178 2.71 15.82 -3.71
N ARG A 179 2.32 16.81 -4.53
CA ARG A 179 1.30 17.80 -4.13
C ARG A 179 -0.07 17.16 -3.87
N ASN A 180 -0.49 16.23 -4.73
CA ASN A 180 -1.78 15.55 -4.59
C ASN A 180 -1.83 14.60 -3.38
N LYS A 181 -0.69 14.10 -2.94
CA LYS A 181 -0.58 13.14 -1.84
C LYS A 181 -1.12 13.69 -0.52
N GLU A 182 -1.04 14.98 -0.28
CA GLU A 182 -1.54 15.62 0.94
C GLU A 182 -3.06 15.47 1.08
N SER A 183 -3.80 15.49 -0.03
CA SER A 183 -5.26 15.33 -0.07
C SER A 183 -5.70 13.86 -0.22
N ALA A 184 -4.78 12.90 -0.33
CA ALA A 184 -5.12 11.50 -0.42
C ALA A 184 -5.29 10.88 0.97
N TRP A 185 -6.49 10.37 1.26
CA TRP A 185 -6.71 9.64 2.51
C TRP A 185 -5.96 8.32 2.56
N GLY A 186 -6.05 7.55 1.50
CA GLY A 186 -5.39 6.25 1.35
C GLY A 186 -4.44 6.21 0.15
N VAL A 187 -4.77 5.38 -0.80
CA VAL A 187 -4.02 5.20 -2.05
C VAL A 187 -4.80 5.63 -3.29
N SER A 188 -5.99 6.18 -3.13
CA SER A 188 -6.82 6.68 -4.23
C SER A 188 -6.59 8.16 -4.45
N PHE A 189 -6.19 8.52 -5.67
CA PHE A 189 -5.90 9.89 -6.05
C PHE A 189 -6.96 10.50 -6.97
N GLN A 190 -7.98 9.81 -7.33
CA GLN A 190 -9.18 10.21 -8.07
C GLN A 190 -9.77 9.02 -8.82
N ASN A 191 -11.11 8.95 -8.85
CA ASN A 191 -11.81 7.92 -9.59
C ASN A 191 -12.38 8.38 -10.94
N ASP A 192 -12.31 9.67 -11.29
CA ASP A 192 -12.78 10.20 -12.56
C ASP A 192 -12.08 11.51 -12.89
N ASN A 193 -12.26 12.01 -14.09
CA ASN A 193 -11.72 13.27 -14.63
C ASN A 193 -12.10 14.54 -13.82
N ARG A 194 -12.50 14.40 -12.56
CA ARG A 194 -12.91 15.49 -11.69
C ARG A 194 -11.77 15.79 -10.70
N HIS A 195 -11.14 16.93 -10.88
CA HIS A 195 -10.11 17.48 -10.00
C HIS A 195 -10.69 18.03 -8.67
N HIS A 196 -11.73 17.42 -8.11
CA HIS A 196 -12.37 17.96 -6.93
C HIS A 196 -12.11 17.06 -5.73
N SER A 197 -11.62 17.67 -4.66
CA SER A 197 -11.65 17.07 -3.35
C SER A 197 -13.10 16.91 -2.87
N GLU A 198 -13.35 15.83 -2.17
CA GLU A 198 -14.63 15.56 -1.50
C GLU A 198 -14.51 16.04 -0.05
N ARG A 199 -15.46 16.84 0.39
CA ARG A 199 -15.54 17.24 1.79
C ARG A 199 -16.28 16.19 2.59
N VAL A 200 -15.70 15.83 3.73
CA VAL A 200 -16.31 14.92 4.70
C VAL A 200 -16.44 15.63 6.02
N LYS A 201 -17.63 15.58 6.62
CA LYS A 201 -17.90 16.06 7.97
C LYS A 201 -18.54 14.95 8.79
N LEU A 202 -17.94 14.68 9.92
CA LEU A 202 -18.46 13.76 10.92
C LEU A 202 -18.90 14.56 12.14
N THR A 203 -20.08 14.28 12.67
CA THR A 203 -20.48 14.75 13.99
C THR A 203 -20.46 13.58 14.96
N LEU A 204 -19.78 13.74 16.08
CA LEU A 204 -19.56 12.68 17.06
C LEU A 204 -20.02 13.15 18.44
N HIS A 205 -20.60 12.24 19.19
CA HIS A 205 -20.81 12.40 20.62
C HIS A 205 -19.68 11.68 21.36
N ILE A 206 -18.92 12.42 22.16
CA ILE A 206 -17.74 11.91 22.88
C ILE A 206 -17.78 12.52 24.27
N ASP A 207 -17.94 11.68 25.29
CA ASP A 207 -17.88 12.12 26.69
C ASP A 207 -16.46 12.61 27.02
N GLU A 208 -16.31 13.91 27.20
CA GLU A 208 -15.02 14.54 27.46
C GLU A 208 -14.33 14.02 28.73
N HIS A 209 -15.11 13.57 29.72
CA HIS A 209 -14.55 13.10 31.00
C HIS A 209 -13.98 11.67 30.92
N SER A 210 -14.59 10.81 30.12
CA SER A 210 -14.23 9.39 30.06
C SER A 210 -13.59 8.96 28.74
N GLU A 211 -13.77 9.73 27.65
CA GLU A 211 -13.40 9.35 26.30
C GLU A 211 -12.37 10.29 25.62
N GLN A 212 -11.58 11.03 26.40
CA GLN A 212 -10.54 11.91 25.85
C GLN A 212 -9.63 11.21 24.83
N TYR A 213 -9.38 9.91 25.03
CA TYR A 213 -8.58 9.10 24.12
C TYR A 213 -9.17 9.00 22.69
N ILE A 214 -10.49 9.20 22.53
CA ILE A 214 -11.13 9.24 21.20
C ILE A 214 -10.80 10.55 20.49
N LEU A 215 -10.76 11.67 21.20
CA LEU A 215 -10.32 12.97 20.63
C LEU A 215 -8.87 12.91 20.21
N ASP A 216 -8.02 12.35 21.07
CA ASP A 216 -6.59 12.16 20.76
C ASP A 216 -6.41 11.24 19.54
N ARG A 217 -7.28 10.26 19.40
CA ARG A 217 -7.28 9.36 18.26
C ARG A 217 -7.73 10.05 16.98
N LEU A 218 -8.83 10.83 17.04
CA LEU A 218 -9.28 11.66 15.91
C LEU A 218 -8.18 12.58 15.42
N GLN A 219 -7.47 13.22 16.33
CA GLN A 219 -6.38 14.13 16.01
C GLN A 219 -5.19 13.42 15.36
N ARG A 220 -4.76 12.27 15.89
CA ARG A 220 -3.62 11.50 15.36
C ARG A 220 -3.94 10.83 14.02
N GLU A 221 -5.12 10.26 13.87
CA GLU A 221 -5.49 9.46 12.70
C GLU A 221 -6.18 10.30 11.61
N GLY A 222 -6.69 11.46 11.96
CA GLY A 222 -7.51 12.31 11.09
C GLY A 222 -6.76 13.10 10.01
N LYS A 223 -5.50 12.79 9.75
CA LYS A 223 -4.70 13.28 8.59
C LYS A 223 -4.94 14.75 8.21
N GLY A 224 -4.80 15.66 9.17
CA GLY A 224 -4.94 17.09 8.91
C GLY A 224 -6.39 17.60 8.86
N GLY A 225 -7.38 16.77 9.16
CA GLY A 225 -8.75 17.21 9.36
C GLY A 225 -8.88 18.14 10.57
N VAL A 226 -9.86 19.02 10.54
CA VAL A 226 -10.13 20.00 11.59
C VAL A 226 -11.17 19.46 12.55
N ILE A 227 -10.83 19.45 13.84
CA ILE A 227 -11.75 19.06 14.92
C ILE A 227 -12.23 20.35 15.61
N ARG A 228 -13.55 20.45 15.83
CA ARG A 228 -14.16 21.54 16.58
C ARG A 228 -15.21 21.00 17.53
N GLN A 229 -15.22 21.53 18.74
CA GLN A 229 -16.33 21.30 19.66
C GLN A 229 -17.49 22.22 19.27
N THR A 230 -18.70 21.67 19.12
CA THR A 230 -19.90 22.42 18.70
C THR A 230 -20.94 22.53 19.82
N ALA A 231 -20.91 21.60 20.77
CA ALA A 231 -21.73 21.61 21.99
C ALA A 231 -21.01 20.76 23.06
N PRO A 232 -21.48 20.73 24.32
CA PRO A 232 -20.97 19.78 25.32
C PRO A 232 -20.99 18.35 24.76
N ASP A 233 -19.89 17.63 24.90
CA ASP A 233 -19.71 16.25 24.41
C ASP A 233 -20.00 16.05 22.91
N THR A 234 -20.04 17.14 22.14
CA THR A 234 -20.32 17.08 20.69
C THR A 234 -19.20 17.71 19.89
N PHE A 235 -18.59 16.92 19.03
CA PHE A 235 -17.46 17.30 18.22
C PHE A 235 -17.74 17.10 16.74
N THR A 236 -17.23 18.03 15.91
CA THR A 236 -17.21 17.86 14.46
C THR A 236 -15.77 17.63 14.00
N TYR A 237 -15.60 16.70 13.08
CA TYR A 237 -14.38 16.48 12.33
C TYR A 237 -14.66 16.78 10.87
N GLU A 238 -13.86 17.64 10.24
CA GLU A 238 -13.99 18.01 8.83
C GLU A 238 -12.65 17.78 8.10
N ALA A 239 -12.71 17.15 6.93
CA ALA A 239 -11.56 16.95 6.06
C ALA A 239 -11.93 17.07 4.59
N GLU A 240 -10.95 17.43 3.76
CA GLU A 240 -11.05 17.36 2.30
C GLU A 240 -10.11 16.28 1.77
N VAL A 241 -10.66 15.34 1.01
CA VAL A 241 -9.95 14.15 0.49
C VAL A 241 -10.34 13.87 -0.95
N PHE A 242 -9.50 13.17 -1.69
CA PHE A 242 -9.83 12.82 -3.08
C PHE A 242 -10.92 11.74 -3.22
N ASP A 243 -10.96 10.77 -2.31
CA ASP A 243 -11.96 9.70 -2.29
C ASP A 243 -12.42 9.47 -0.86
N ALA A 244 -13.56 10.03 -0.54
CA ALA A 244 -14.17 9.92 0.79
C ALA A 244 -14.50 8.46 1.16
N ASN A 245 -14.72 7.59 0.17
CA ASN A 245 -15.00 6.17 0.45
C ASN A 245 -13.82 5.45 1.10
N GLU A 246 -12.59 5.92 0.90
CA GLU A 246 -11.43 5.36 1.59
C GLU A 246 -11.43 5.63 3.09
N MET A 247 -12.17 6.66 3.55
CA MET A 247 -12.34 6.96 4.97
C MET A 247 -13.33 6.00 5.66
N LEU A 248 -14.24 5.37 4.93
CA LEU A 248 -15.33 4.56 5.51
C LEU A 248 -14.86 3.50 6.53
N PRO A 249 -13.79 2.75 6.32
CA PRO A 249 -13.31 1.79 7.33
C PRO A 249 -12.82 2.46 8.62
N TRP A 250 -12.21 3.63 8.51
CA TRP A 250 -11.79 4.40 9.67
C TRP A 250 -13.00 5.02 10.38
N ILE A 251 -13.95 5.60 9.66
CA ILE A 251 -15.20 6.14 10.20
C ILE A 251 -15.94 5.07 11.02
N ARG A 252 -16.06 3.85 10.49
CA ARG A 252 -16.71 2.73 11.18
C ARG A 252 -16.08 2.39 12.53
N THR A 253 -14.82 2.73 12.75
CA THR A 253 -14.19 2.47 14.06
C THR A 253 -14.73 3.36 15.19
N PHE A 254 -15.50 4.40 14.87
CA PHE A 254 -16.17 5.29 15.81
C PHE A 254 -17.68 4.98 15.92
N ILE A 255 -18.14 3.83 15.41
CA ILE A 255 -19.55 3.43 15.52
C ILE A 255 -20.01 3.45 16.98
N GLY A 256 -21.25 3.90 17.19
CA GLY A 256 -21.78 4.14 18.55
C GLY A 256 -21.54 5.57 19.07
N ARG A 257 -20.65 6.33 18.40
CA ARG A 257 -20.38 7.75 18.70
C ARG A 257 -20.78 8.69 17.57
N ILE A 258 -20.97 8.17 16.36
CA ILE A 258 -21.30 8.97 15.19
C ILE A 258 -22.76 9.37 15.22
N LEU A 259 -23.02 10.68 15.27
CA LEU A 259 -24.34 11.27 15.16
C LEU A 259 -24.73 11.52 13.70
N SER A 260 -23.78 12.02 12.89
CA SER A 260 -23.99 12.20 11.44
C SER A 260 -22.72 12.01 10.64
N VAL A 261 -22.91 11.58 9.39
CA VAL A 261 -21.89 11.54 8.34
C VAL A 261 -22.41 12.32 7.16
N GLU A 262 -21.77 13.45 6.87
CA GLU A 262 -22.06 14.29 5.73
C GLU A 262 -20.88 14.27 4.75
N SER A 263 -21.16 14.24 3.45
CA SER A 263 -20.12 14.28 2.43
C SER A 263 -20.67 14.89 1.15
N THR A 264 -19.80 15.59 0.42
CA THR A 264 -20.09 16.00 -0.97
C THR A 264 -20.20 14.79 -1.90
N SER A 265 -19.61 13.65 -1.50
CA SER A 265 -19.86 12.35 -2.14
C SER A 265 -21.06 11.68 -1.49
N PRO A 266 -22.20 11.56 -2.19
CA PRO A 266 -23.41 10.94 -1.59
C PRO A 266 -23.19 9.46 -1.26
N GLN A 267 -22.26 8.81 -1.90
CA GLN A 267 -21.99 7.38 -1.71
C GLN A 267 -21.45 7.05 -0.32
N LEU A 268 -20.64 7.92 0.30
CA LEU A 268 -20.07 7.66 1.61
C LEU A 268 -21.15 7.57 2.69
N ALA A 269 -21.99 8.60 2.79
CA ALA A 269 -23.08 8.66 3.79
C ALA A 269 -24.08 7.51 3.59
N GLN A 270 -24.50 7.25 2.34
CA GLN A 270 -25.42 6.16 2.01
C GLN A 270 -24.84 4.79 2.39
N ARG A 271 -23.55 4.54 2.12
CA ARG A 271 -22.90 3.27 2.47
C ARG A 271 -22.80 3.11 4.00
N PHE A 272 -22.40 4.17 4.70
CA PHE A 272 -22.34 4.13 6.16
C PHE A 272 -23.72 3.82 6.76
N GLN A 273 -24.74 4.54 6.34
CA GLN A 273 -26.12 4.35 6.83
C GLN A 273 -26.68 2.95 6.51
N ARG A 274 -26.50 2.49 5.28
CA ARG A 274 -26.92 1.13 4.89
C ARG A 274 -26.25 0.06 5.73
N ASP A 275 -24.95 0.16 5.94
CA ASP A 275 -24.20 -0.84 6.69
C ASP A 275 -24.60 -0.82 8.17
N PHE A 276 -24.90 0.36 8.72
CA PHE A 276 -25.42 0.49 10.09
C PHE A 276 -26.80 -0.14 10.23
N LEU A 277 -27.72 0.15 9.31
CA LEU A 277 -29.06 -0.45 9.31
C LEU A 277 -29.01 -1.97 9.13
N THR A 278 -28.18 -2.46 8.22
CA THR A 278 -27.96 -3.90 8.03
C THR A 278 -27.50 -4.56 9.33
N MET A 279 -26.52 -3.96 10.00
CA MET A 279 -26.03 -4.45 11.29
C MET A 279 -27.15 -4.43 12.35
N TYR A 280 -27.92 -3.35 12.43
CA TYR A 280 -29.04 -3.23 13.36
C TYR A 280 -30.08 -4.35 13.16
N HIS A 281 -30.52 -4.57 11.92
CA HIS A 281 -31.46 -5.63 11.58
C HIS A 281 -30.94 -7.03 11.89
N MET A 282 -29.63 -7.27 11.68
CA MET A 282 -29.02 -8.57 11.98
C MET A 282 -29.02 -8.89 13.49
N TYR A 283 -28.86 -7.88 14.34
CA TYR A 283 -28.74 -8.09 15.79
C TYR A 283 -30.07 -7.94 16.55
N PHE A 284 -30.95 -7.09 16.06
CA PHE A 284 -32.18 -6.75 16.79
C PHE A 284 -33.47 -7.22 16.08
N GLY A 285 -33.37 -7.76 14.88
CA GLY A 285 -34.50 -8.23 14.08
C GLY A 285 -35.38 -7.08 13.54
N GLU A 286 -36.33 -7.43 12.67
CA GLU A 286 -37.37 -6.51 12.16
C GLU A 286 -38.50 -6.31 13.18
N SER A 287 -38.20 -6.08 14.43
CA SER A 287 -39.25 -5.85 15.46
C SER A 287 -39.37 -4.35 15.68
N CYS A 288 -40.04 -3.69 14.75
CA CYS A 288 -40.83 -2.47 14.99
C CYS A 288 -41.95 -2.36 13.97
#